data_c980e9761edaa0ad7723afc10d01e6ce
#
_entry.id   c980e9761edaa0ad7723afc10d01e6ce
#
_cell.length_a   1.000
_cell.length_b   1.000
_cell.length_c   1.000
_cell.angle_alpha   90.00
_cell.angle_beta   90.00
_cell.angle_gamma   90.00
#
_symmetry.space_group_name_H-M   'P 1'
#
loop_
_entity.id
_entity.type
_entity.pdbx_description
1 polymer ?
#
loop_
_entity_poly.entity_id
_entity_poly.type
_entity_poly.pdbx_seq_one_letter_code
_entity_poly.pdbx_strand_id
1 'polypeptide(L)'
;LIKAQGKCTTDHISMAGPWLRFRGHLENISDNMLMGAVNAFNGETNKVWNRLTNTYESVSGAAKRYKAQGIGSMVVAEENYGEGSSREHAAMEPRFLNVKVILAKSFARIHETNLKKQGMLAVTFIDKADYDKIQEHDLITVSGLADFAPGRNLTVTLHHEDGTQDRFEVQHTYNEQQIGWF
;
A
#
# COMPACT_ATOMS: atom_id res chain seq x y z
N LEU A 1 -5.58 -0.40 4.84
CA LEU A 1 -4.83 0.41 5.82
C LEU A 1 -5.05 1.90 5.58
N ILE A 2 -4.66 2.40 4.43
CA ILE A 2 -4.80 3.82 4.07
C ILE A 2 -5.18 3.95 2.60
N LYS A 3 -5.98 4.97 2.28
CA LYS A 3 -6.24 5.44 0.92
C LYS A 3 -5.59 6.81 0.80
N ALA A 4 -4.36 6.86 0.28
CA ALA A 4 -3.59 8.09 0.17
C ALA A 4 -4.18 9.01 -0.90
N GLN A 5 -4.29 10.29 -0.58
CA GLN A 5 -4.81 11.32 -1.45
C GLN A 5 -3.67 12.19 -1.99
N GLY A 6 -3.73 12.51 -3.28
CA GLY A 6 -2.78 13.40 -3.91
C GLY A 6 -1.39 12.76 -4.04
N LYS A 7 -0.38 13.61 -4.01
CA LYS A 7 1.00 13.21 -4.21
C LYS A 7 1.52 12.42 -3.00
N CYS A 8 2.05 11.23 -3.25
CA CYS A 8 2.65 10.39 -2.21
C CYS A 8 4.09 10.06 -2.64
N THR A 9 5.03 10.88 -2.19
CA THR A 9 6.45 10.74 -2.51
C THR A 9 7.15 9.77 -1.58
N THR A 10 8.39 9.41 -1.88
CA THR A 10 9.21 8.60 -0.97
C THR A 10 9.39 9.27 0.40
N ASP A 11 9.41 10.61 0.46
CA ASP A 11 9.43 11.32 1.74
C ASP A 11 8.15 11.14 2.56
N HIS A 12 7.00 11.04 1.89
CA HIS A 12 5.73 10.76 2.57
C HIS A 12 5.64 9.32 3.06
N ILE A 13 6.29 8.39 2.36
CA ILE A 13 6.29 6.96 2.70
C ILE A 13 7.32 6.66 3.78
N SER A 14 8.54 7.19 3.62
CA SER A 14 9.66 6.98 4.53
C SER A 14 10.44 8.29 4.69
N MET A 15 10.15 9.01 5.76
CA MET A 15 10.74 10.32 6.02
C MET A 15 12.25 10.25 6.22
N ALA A 16 12.94 11.30 5.75
CA ALA A 16 14.36 11.54 5.99
C ALA A 16 14.57 12.31 7.32
N GLY A 17 15.73 12.94 7.47
CA GLY A 17 16.05 13.76 8.64
C GLY A 17 16.34 12.89 9.88
N PRO A 18 15.68 13.17 11.03
CA PRO A 18 15.97 12.45 12.28
C PRO A 18 15.86 10.94 12.18
N TRP A 19 15.03 10.43 11.25
CA TRP A 19 14.82 9.00 11.06
C TRP A 19 15.99 8.30 10.40
N LEU A 20 16.93 9.00 9.77
CA LEU A 20 18.09 8.42 9.12
C LEU A 20 18.99 7.65 10.09
N ARG A 21 19.00 8.02 11.37
CA ARG A 21 19.75 7.31 12.41
C ARG A 21 19.27 5.86 12.60
N PHE A 22 18.04 5.55 12.17
CA PHE A 22 17.47 4.20 12.27
C PHE A 22 17.59 3.41 10.97
N ARG A 23 18.35 3.90 9.98
CA ARG A 23 18.44 3.28 8.64
C ARG A 23 18.80 1.79 8.70
N GLY A 24 19.65 1.38 9.62
CA GLY A 24 20.02 -0.01 9.80
C GLY A 24 19.12 -0.79 10.76
N HIS A 25 18.05 -0.19 11.25
CA HIS A 25 17.16 -0.76 12.25
C HIS A 25 15.70 -0.69 11.78
N LEU A 26 15.28 -1.70 11.03
CA LEU A 26 14.02 -1.68 10.30
C LEU A 26 12.80 -1.49 11.18
N GLU A 27 12.76 -2.10 12.36
CA GLU A 27 11.64 -1.93 13.30
C GLU A 27 11.47 -0.47 13.72
N ASN A 28 12.55 0.21 14.10
CA ASN A 28 12.49 1.59 14.54
C ASN A 28 12.15 2.57 13.41
N ILE A 29 12.76 2.38 12.22
CA ILE A 29 12.47 3.26 11.10
C ILE A 29 11.05 3.06 10.55
N SER A 30 10.49 1.87 10.69
CA SER A 30 9.14 1.57 10.23
C SER A 30 8.05 2.32 11.01
N ASP A 31 8.38 2.90 12.16
CA ASP A 31 7.46 3.76 12.91
C ASP A 31 7.06 5.02 12.12
N ASN A 32 7.83 5.42 11.11
CA ASN A 32 7.51 6.56 10.26
C ASN A 32 6.73 6.20 8.99
N MET A 33 6.37 4.93 8.78
CA MET A 33 5.74 4.48 7.55
C MET A 33 4.49 5.29 7.23
N LEU A 34 4.47 5.90 6.04
CA LEU A 34 3.35 6.69 5.52
C LEU A 34 2.89 7.83 6.44
N MET A 35 3.76 8.28 7.36
CA MET A 35 3.45 9.35 8.31
C MET A 35 3.09 10.66 7.61
N GLY A 36 3.69 10.94 6.45
CA GLY A 36 3.43 12.14 5.66
C GLY A 36 2.31 12.00 4.62
N ALA A 37 1.74 10.81 4.45
CA ALA A 37 0.68 10.59 3.47
C ALA A 37 -0.66 11.13 4.00
N VAL A 38 -1.42 11.81 3.12
CA VAL A 38 -2.75 12.33 3.46
C VAL A 38 -3.77 11.21 3.25
N ASN A 39 -4.58 10.93 4.28
CA ASN A 39 -5.65 9.96 4.18
C ASN A 39 -6.89 10.59 3.51
N ALA A 40 -7.31 10.02 2.38
CA ALA A 40 -8.44 10.54 1.60
C ALA A 40 -9.77 10.53 2.38
N PHE A 41 -9.91 9.67 3.38
CA PHE A 41 -11.16 9.55 4.13
C PHE A 41 -11.37 10.69 5.15
N ASN A 42 -10.29 11.32 5.63
CA ASN A 42 -10.40 12.38 6.64
C ASN A 42 -9.57 13.63 6.30
N GLY A 43 -8.74 13.60 5.25
CA GLY A 43 -7.87 14.72 4.87
C GLY A 43 -6.71 14.97 5.83
N GLU A 44 -6.43 14.07 6.77
CA GLU A 44 -5.38 14.21 7.78
C GLU A 44 -4.18 13.34 7.47
N THR A 45 -3.03 13.71 8.03
CA THR A 45 -1.82 12.89 7.96
C THR A 45 -1.67 12.01 9.18
N ASN A 46 -1.08 10.83 8.99
CA ASN A 46 -0.77 9.87 10.07
C ASN A 46 -1.97 9.54 10.98
N LYS A 47 -3.15 9.45 10.38
CA LYS A 47 -4.39 9.17 11.10
C LYS A 47 -5.28 8.28 10.26
N VAL A 48 -5.36 7.01 10.62
CA VAL A 48 -6.13 5.99 9.90
C VAL A 48 -7.04 5.23 10.86
N TRP A 49 -8.16 4.71 10.30
CA TRP A 49 -9.07 3.88 11.05
C TRP A 49 -8.47 2.51 11.31
N ASN A 50 -8.46 2.10 12.57
CA ASN A 50 -8.10 0.73 12.94
C ASN A 50 -9.38 -0.08 13.18
N ARG A 51 -9.57 -1.08 12.32
CA ARG A 51 -10.75 -1.95 12.37
C ARG A 51 -10.82 -2.79 13.65
N LEU A 52 -9.66 -3.17 14.22
CA LEU A 52 -9.59 -4.01 15.42
C LEU A 52 -9.99 -3.26 16.68
N THR A 53 -9.67 -1.97 16.76
CA THR A 53 -9.90 -1.13 17.94
C THR A 53 -11.08 -0.18 17.77
N ASN A 54 -11.63 -0.05 16.55
CA ASN A 54 -12.66 0.94 16.18
C ASN A 54 -12.25 2.37 16.56
N THR A 55 -10.97 2.70 16.38
CA THR A 55 -10.41 4.03 16.68
C THR A 55 -9.45 4.46 15.58
N TYR A 56 -9.17 5.76 15.52
CA TYR A 56 -8.12 6.31 14.67
C TYR A 56 -6.78 6.26 15.38
N GLU A 57 -5.73 5.92 14.67
CA GLU A 57 -4.36 5.91 15.18
C GLU A 57 -3.34 6.16 14.06
N SER A 58 -2.03 6.19 14.39
CA SER A 58 -0.98 6.32 13.39
C SER A 58 -1.01 5.18 12.38
N VAL A 59 -0.53 5.44 11.15
CA VAL A 59 -0.48 4.42 10.10
C VAL A 59 0.36 3.23 10.54
N SER A 60 1.57 3.49 11.06
CA SER A 60 2.46 2.42 11.54
C SER A 60 1.86 1.66 12.73
N GLY A 61 1.20 2.36 13.64
CA GLY A 61 0.51 1.73 14.78
C GLY A 61 -0.59 0.77 14.33
N ALA A 62 -1.45 1.21 13.41
CA ALA A 62 -2.50 0.36 12.84
C ALA A 62 -1.92 -0.84 12.12
N ALA A 63 -0.88 -0.65 11.31
CA ALA A 63 -0.23 -1.73 10.58
C ALA A 63 0.39 -2.76 11.52
N LYS A 64 1.03 -2.33 12.61
CA LYS A 64 1.61 -3.22 13.64
C LYS A 64 0.54 -4.06 14.32
N ARG A 65 -0.61 -3.48 14.64
CA ARG A 65 -1.73 -4.22 15.26
C ARG A 65 -2.30 -5.26 14.32
N TYR A 66 -2.48 -4.93 13.04
CA TYR A 66 -2.91 -5.89 12.03
C TYR A 66 -1.89 -7.02 11.88
N LYS A 67 -0.61 -6.70 11.80
CA LYS A 67 0.47 -7.67 11.71
C LYS A 67 0.47 -8.64 12.90
N ALA A 68 0.27 -8.14 14.11
CA ALA A 68 0.22 -8.95 15.33
C ALA A 68 -0.93 -9.97 15.30
N GLN A 69 -2.01 -9.68 14.57
CA GLN A 69 -3.14 -10.58 14.39
C GLN A 69 -3.04 -11.43 13.10
N GLY A 70 -1.92 -11.38 12.40
CA GLY A 70 -1.72 -12.11 11.15
C GLY A 70 -2.52 -11.55 9.97
N ILE A 71 -2.97 -10.30 10.04
CA ILE A 71 -3.76 -9.65 9.00
C ILE A 71 -2.84 -8.86 8.06
N GLY A 72 -2.95 -9.14 6.76
CA GLY A 72 -2.28 -8.36 5.72
C GLY A 72 -2.99 -7.04 5.47
N SER A 73 -2.23 -5.99 5.12
CA SER A 73 -2.77 -4.67 4.82
C SER A 73 -2.58 -4.33 3.34
N MET A 74 -3.39 -3.38 2.87
CA MET A 74 -3.28 -2.79 1.53
C MET A 74 -3.15 -1.28 1.65
N VAL A 75 -2.30 -0.70 0.80
CA VAL A 75 -2.20 0.75 0.61
C VAL A 75 -2.78 1.08 -0.75
N VAL A 76 -3.67 2.07 -0.80
CA VAL A 76 -4.25 2.60 -2.03
C VAL A 76 -3.72 4.02 -2.25
N ALA A 77 -3.34 4.36 -3.46
CA ALA A 77 -2.75 5.66 -3.78
C ALA A 77 -3.19 6.18 -5.15
N GLU A 78 -2.88 7.43 -5.40
CA GLU A 78 -3.16 8.09 -6.67
C GLU A 78 -1.94 8.02 -7.62
N GLU A 79 -1.66 9.08 -8.36
CA GLU A 79 -0.64 9.11 -9.41
C GLU A 79 0.78 9.18 -8.85
N ASN A 80 1.71 8.54 -9.55
CA ASN A 80 3.15 8.61 -9.30
C ASN A 80 3.55 8.24 -7.86
N TYR A 81 2.92 7.19 -7.31
CA TYR A 81 3.27 6.70 -5.97
C TYR A 81 4.76 6.36 -5.88
N GLY A 82 5.42 6.94 -4.88
CA GLY A 82 6.85 6.71 -4.65
C GLY A 82 7.78 7.63 -5.45
N GLU A 83 7.25 8.71 -6.05
CA GLU A 83 8.06 9.73 -6.73
C GLU A 83 9.07 10.35 -5.76
N GLY A 84 10.23 10.78 -6.30
CA GLY A 84 11.29 11.43 -5.54
C GLY A 84 12.55 10.58 -5.46
N SER A 85 13.33 10.75 -4.40
CA SER A 85 14.58 10.03 -4.21
C SER A 85 14.36 8.52 -4.13
N SER A 86 15.28 7.75 -4.74
CA SER A 86 15.22 6.30 -4.67
C SER A 86 15.59 5.84 -3.24
N ARG A 87 14.57 5.45 -2.47
CA ARG A 87 14.74 4.96 -1.10
C ARG A 87 14.19 3.56 -0.96
N GLU A 88 15.08 2.60 -0.77
CA GLU A 88 14.66 1.22 -0.55
C GLU A 88 13.78 1.05 0.70
N HIS A 89 14.02 1.87 1.73
CA HIS A 89 13.22 1.84 2.96
C HIS A 89 11.74 2.14 2.70
N ALA A 90 11.42 2.93 1.68
CA ALA A 90 10.03 3.19 1.30
C ALA A 90 9.31 1.93 0.80
N ALA A 91 10.04 0.90 0.39
CA ALA A 91 9.50 -0.42 0.07
C ALA A 91 9.68 -1.41 1.22
N MET A 92 10.79 -1.34 1.95
CA MET A 92 11.10 -2.27 3.05
C MET A 92 10.18 -2.07 4.26
N GLU A 93 9.85 -0.83 4.62
CA GLU A 93 8.99 -0.54 5.78
C GLU A 93 7.59 -1.10 5.63
N PRO A 94 6.86 -0.87 4.52
CA PRO A 94 5.57 -1.53 4.31
C PRO A 94 5.68 -3.06 4.35
N ARG A 95 6.70 -3.62 3.75
CA ARG A 95 6.95 -5.06 3.75
C ARG A 95 7.11 -5.58 5.18
N PHE A 96 7.91 -4.91 5.97
CA PHE A 96 8.14 -5.27 7.38
C PHE A 96 6.84 -5.22 8.20
N LEU A 97 5.98 -4.25 7.95
CA LEU A 97 4.70 -4.08 8.64
C LEU A 97 3.56 -4.88 8.02
N ASN A 98 3.88 -5.88 7.19
CA ASN A 98 2.92 -6.81 6.59
C ASN A 98 1.92 -6.18 5.63
N VAL A 99 2.29 -5.09 4.99
CA VAL A 99 1.55 -4.56 3.84
C VAL A 99 1.82 -5.49 2.66
N LYS A 100 0.76 -6.08 2.11
CA LYS A 100 0.85 -7.10 1.05
C LYS A 100 0.69 -6.53 -0.34
N VAL A 101 -0.12 -5.48 -0.49
CA VAL A 101 -0.52 -4.93 -1.78
C VAL A 101 -0.43 -3.41 -1.74
N ILE A 102 0.14 -2.85 -2.80
CA ILE A 102 0.04 -1.42 -3.11
C ILE A 102 -0.75 -1.29 -4.40
N LEU A 103 -1.90 -0.63 -4.33
CA LEU A 103 -2.77 -0.35 -5.47
C LEU A 103 -2.76 1.14 -5.73
N ALA A 104 -2.23 1.56 -6.86
CA ALA A 104 -2.09 2.97 -7.22
C ALA A 104 -2.65 3.26 -8.61
N LYS A 105 -2.97 4.52 -8.88
CA LYS A 105 -3.32 4.96 -10.24
C LYS A 105 -2.10 4.86 -11.16
N SER A 106 -0.92 5.17 -10.64
CA SER A 106 0.37 4.92 -11.30
C SER A 106 1.51 4.90 -10.28
N PHE A 107 2.64 4.33 -10.66
CA PHE A 107 3.85 4.27 -9.84
C PHE A 107 4.98 5.08 -10.44
N ALA A 108 5.83 5.65 -9.57
CA ALA A 108 7.18 6.02 -9.97
C ALA A 108 7.97 4.74 -10.26
N ARG A 109 8.66 4.71 -11.39
CA ARG A 109 9.26 3.48 -11.94
C ARG A 109 10.22 2.78 -10.99
N ILE A 110 11.13 3.53 -10.36
CA ILE A 110 12.13 2.95 -9.47
C ILE A 110 11.46 2.37 -8.22
N HIS A 111 10.48 3.08 -7.67
CA HIS A 111 9.77 2.62 -6.49
C HIS A 111 8.95 1.35 -6.77
N GLU A 112 8.31 1.27 -7.92
CA GLU A 112 7.61 0.05 -8.35
C GLU A 112 8.54 -1.15 -8.38
N THR A 113 9.75 -0.98 -8.94
CA THR A 113 10.75 -2.04 -8.97
C THR A 113 11.19 -2.45 -7.57
N ASN A 114 11.39 -1.49 -6.67
CA ASN A 114 11.76 -1.77 -5.29
C ASN A 114 10.67 -2.55 -4.56
N LEU A 115 9.39 -2.23 -4.77
CA LEU A 115 8.28 -2.99 -4.21
C LEU A 115 8.27 -4.43 -4.71
N LYS A 116 8.49 -4.65 -5.99
CA LYS A 116 8.55 -6.00 -6.58
C LYS A 116 9.70 -6.81 -5.99
N LYS A 117 10.87 -6.19 -5.79
CA LYS A 117 12.03 -6.85 -5.17
C LYS A 117 11.77 -7.29 -3.74
N GLN A 118 10.89 -6.59 -3.03
CA GLN A 118 10.49 -6.96 -1.68
C GLN A 118 9.43 -8.07 -1.64
N GLY A 119 9.01 -8.58 -2.78
CA GLY A 119 7.96 -9.60 -2.86
C GLY A 119 6.56 -9.07 -2.59
N MET A 120 6.35 -7.78 -2.71
CA MET A 120 5.03 -7.15 -2.58
C MET A 120 4.31 -7.13 -3.91
N LEU A 121 2.97 -7.11 -3.86
CA LEU A 121 2.14 -6.98 -5.04
C LEU A 121 1.90 -5.49 -5.33
N ALA A 122 2.49 -4.99 -6.42
CA ALA A 122 2.31 -3.62 -6.90
C ALA A 122 1.42 -3.66 -8.15
N VAL A 123 0.22 -3.12 -8.06
CA VAL A 123 -0.78 -3.14 -9.13
C VAL A 123 -1.37 -1.76 -9.36
N THR A 124 -1.90 -1.54 -10.57
CA THR A 124 -2.49 -0.27 -10.95
C THR A 124 -3.94 -0.44 -11.39
N PHE A 125 -4.74 0.61 -11.18
CA PHE A 125 -6.11 0.68 -11.71
C PHE A 125 -6.08 0.68 -13.23
N ILE A 126 -6.93 -0.12 -13.86
CA ILE A 126 -7.20 -0.02 -15.31
C ILE A 126 -8.09 1.19 -15.55
N ASP A 127 -9.16 1.32 -14.77
CA ASP A 127 -10.00 2.51 -14.74
C ASP A 127 -9.70 3.28 -13.44
N LYS A 128 -9.10 4.47 -13.59
CA LYS A 128 -8.71 5.29 -12.44
C LYS A 128 -9.89 5.75 -11.59
N ALA A 129 -11.10 5.78 -12.15
CA ALA A 129 -12.32 6.09 -11.41
C ALA A 129 -12.66 5.02 -10.36
N ASP A 130 -12.13 3.82 -10.46
CA ASP A 130 -12.33 2.76 -9.47
C ASP A 130 -11.70 3.11 -8.11
N TYR A 131 -10.74 4.03 -8.09
CA TYR A 131 -10.19 4.59 -6.85
C TYR A 131 -11.30 5.12 -5.92
N ASP A 132 -12.32 5.76 -6.48
CA ASP A 132 -13.41 6.38 -5.71
C ASP A 132 -14.36 5.34 -5.11
N LYS A 133 -14.35 4.10 -5.57
CA LYS A 133 -15.20 3.02 -5.03
C LYS A 133 -14.72 2.50 -3.68
N ILE A 134 -13.46 2.69 -3.35
CA ILE A 134 -12.85 2.16 -2.13
C ILE A 134 -13.26 3.01 -0.93
N GLN A 135 -13.83 2.37 0.09
CA GLN A 135 -14.33 3.00 1.31
C GLN A 135 -13.46 2.64 2.52
N GLU A 136 -13.55 3.46 3.57
CA GLU A 136 -12.69 3.35 4.77
C GLU A 136 -12.78 2.00 5.47
N HIS A 137 -13.97 1.42 5.53
CA HIS A 137 -14.22 0.18 6.26
C HIS A 137 -14.19 -1.07 5.38
N ASP A 138 -13.72 -0.96 4.14
CA ASP A 138 -13.71 -2.08 3.22
C ASP A 138 -12.71 -3.17 3.62
N LEU A 139 -13.15 -4.42 3.44
CA LEU A 139 -12.27 -5.57 3.32
C LEU A 139 -12.04 -5.82 1.84
N ILE A 140 -10.82 -6.20 1.47
CA ILE A 140 -10.42 -6.30 0.07
C ILE A 140 -9.86 -7.68 -0.22
N THR A 141 -10.37 -8.30 -1.30
CA THR A 141 -9.86 -9.57 -1.82
C THR A 141 -9.22 -9.34 -3.17
N VAL A 142 -8.01 -9.86 -3.36
CA VAL A 142 -7.34 -9.87 -4.66
C VAL A 142 -7.33 -11.29 -5.18
N SER A 143 -7.95 -11.51 -6.34
CA SER A 143 -8.11 -12.83 -6.97
C SER A 143 -7.26 -12.93 -8.25
N GLY A 144 -6.91 -14.17 -8.61
CA GLY A 144 -6.15 -14.46 -9.83
C GLY A 144 -4.67 -14.70 -9.59
N LEU A 145 -4.21 -14.69 -8.33
CA LEU A 145 -2.79 -14.90 -8.00
C LEU A 145 -2.33 -16.34 -8.31
N ALA A 146 -3.22 -17.31 -8.31
CA ALA A 146 -2.89 -18.69 -8.68
C ALA A 146 -2.45 -18.82 -10.14
N ASP A 147 -2.97 -17.94 -11.01
CA ASP A 147 -2.64 -17.88 -12.44
C ASP A 147 -1.79 -16.64 -12.78
N PHE A 148 -1.02 -16.14 -11.82
CA PHE A 148 -0.23 -14.93 -11.95
C PHE A 148 0.80 -15.09 -13.07
N ALA A 149 0.65 -14.27 -14.13
CA ALA A 149 1.49 -14.33 -15.33
C ALA A 149 1.64 -12.95 -15.96
N PRO A 150 2.70 -12.70 -16.75
CA PRO A 150 2.86 -11.44 -17.47
C PRO A 150 1.64 -11.10 -18.32
N GLY A 151 1.18 -9.85 -18.23
CA GLY A 151 0.02 -9.37 -19.02
C GLY A 151 -1.34 -9.87 -18.57
N ARG A 152 -1.41 -10.67 -17.50
CA ARG A 152 -2.68 -11.20 -16.98
C ARG A 152 -3.19 -10.32 -15.84
N ASN A 153 -4.37 -9.76 -16.00
CA ASN A 153 -4.99 -8.89 -15.00
C ASN A 153 -5.41 -9.68 -13.76
N LEU A 154 -5.48 -8.96 -12.64
CA LEU A 154 -6.01 -9.48 -11.38
C LEU A 154 -7.36 -8.81 -11.09
N THR A 155 -8.17 -9.44 -10.24
CA THR A 155 -9.47 -8.91 -9.83
C THR A 155 -9.43 -8.47 -8.39
N VAL A 156 -9.91 -7.24 -8.12
CA VAL A 156 -10.10 -6.71 -6.78
C VAL A 156 -11.58 -6.74 -6.46
N THR A 157 -11.93 -7.31 -5.32
CA THR A 157 -13.30 -7.31 -4.78
C THR A 157 -13.31 -6.50 -3.49
N LEU A 158 -14.15 -5.47 -3.43
CA LEU A 158 -14.37 -4.65 -2.26
C LEU A 158 -15.58 -5.19 -1.51
N HIS A 159 -15.40 -5.53 -0.23
CA HIS A 159 -16.48 -5.95 0.66
C HIS A 159 -16.81 -4.77 1.58
N HIS A 160 -17.88 -4.04 1.23
CA HIS A 160 -18.30 -2.86 1.98
C HIS A 160 -18.95 -3.23 3.31
N GLU A 161 -18.93 -2.31 4.26
CA GLU A 161 -19.49 -2.49 5.60
C GLU A 161 -21.00 -2.81 5.57
N ASP A 162 -21.73 -2.26 4.61
CA ASP A 162 -23.18 -2.48 4.45
C ASP A 162 -23.55 -3.84 3.81
N GLY A 163 -22.57 -4.69 3.52
CA GLY A 163 -22.76 -5.99 2.89
C GLY A 163 -22.77 -5.97 1.37
N THR A 164 -22.70 -4.80 0.74
CA THR A 164 -22.58 -4.70 -0.72
C THR A 164 -21.15 -4.94 -1.17
N GLN A 165 -20.98 -5.27 -2.45
CA GLN A 165 -19.67 -5.53 -3.04
C GLN A 165 -19.50 -4.76 -4.33
N ASP A 166 -18.27 -4.29 -4.58
CA ASP A 166 -17.82 -3.80 -5.87
C ASP A 166 -16.65 -4.65 -6.34
N ARG A 167 -16.53 -4.81 -7.65
CA ARG A 167 -15.47 -5.60 -8.26
C ARG A 167 -14.90 -4.85 -9.44
N PHE A 168 -13.58 -4.80 -9.55
CA PHE A 168 -12.89 -4.23 -10.70
C PHE A 168 -11.58 -4.95 -10.98
N GLU A 169 -11.07 -4.80 -12.20
CA GLU A 169 -9.80 -5.37 -12.58
C GLU A 169 -8.66 -4.38 -12.38
N VAL A 170 -7.49 -4.93 -12.07
CA VAL A 170 -6.24 -4.20 -11.95
C VAL A 170 -5.19 -4.86 -12.83
N GLN A 171 -4.19 -4.09 -13.25
CA GLN A 171 -3.10 -4.57 -14.07
C GLN A 171 -1.76 -4.44 -13.35
N HIS A 172 -0.75 -5.13 -13.86
CA HIS A 172 0.59 -5.10 -13.32
C HIS A 172 1.61 -5.12 -14.46
N THR A 173 2.86 -4.83 -14.14
CA THR A 173 3.98 -4.83 -15.08
C THR A 173 5.02 -5.91 -14.77
N TYR A 174 4.66 -6.93 -14.01
CA TYR A 174 5.57 -8.02 -13.69
C TYR A 174 5.93 -8.83 -14.94
N ASN A 175 7.23 -9.09 -15.13
CA ASN A 175 7.71 -10.09 -16.07
C ASN A 175 7.90 -11.43 -15.35
N GLU A 176 8.29 -12.47 -16.09
CA GLU A 176 8.46 -13.81 -15.52
C GLU A 176 9.47 -13.85 -14.37
N GLN A 177 10.60 -13.14 -14.51
CA GLN A 177 11.60 -13.08 -13.46
C GLN A 177 11.06 -12.40 -12.19
N GLN A 178 10.34 -11.31 -12.36
CA GLN A 178 9.76 -10.55 -11.23
C GLN A 178 8.65 -11.34 -10.53
N ILE A 179 7.88 -12.13 -11.25
CA ILE A 179 6.88 -13.04 -10.67
C ILE A 179 7.57 -14.06 -9.75
N GLY A 180 8.76 -14.49 -10.12
CA GLY A 180 9.56 -15.37 -9.27
C GLY A 180 9.99 -14.75 -7.93
N TRP A 181 10.01 -13.42 -7.84
CA TRP A 181 10.30 -12.71 -6.58
C TRP A 181 9.09 -12.69 -5.63
N PHE A 182 7.89 -12.78 -6.19
CA PHE A 182 6.63 -12.80 -5.44
C PHE A 182 6.36 -14.21 -4.89
#